data_78d0b108945ff7c54c5530768fbe39c9
#
_entry.id   78d0b108945ff7c54c5530768fbe39c9
#
_cell.length_a   1.000
_cell.length_b   1.000
_cell.length_c   1.000
_cell.angle_alpha   90.00
_cell.angle_beta   90.00
_cell.angle_gamma   90.00
#
_symmetry.space_group_name_H-M   'P 1'
#
loop_
_entity.id
_entity.type
_entity.pdbx_description
1 polymer ?
#
loop_
_entity_poly.entity_id
_entity_poly.type
_entity_poly.pdbx_seq_one_letter_code
_entity_poly.pdbx_strand_id
1 'polypeptide(L)'
;MSRVIDQLPDKGPLVVEAPPGTGKTTLVPPAIANKVGKTLVTAPRRVAVRSAAHRLAQLSDSAKVGYSIRGEHKDGELVEFVTPGVLLNRLLKDPGLEGVNAVVIDEVHERQLDTDLVLAMCMEVALLRDDLYLAAMSATLDAKKFADHMGAQILSTEAVTHPLDIQYAPHAERIQGTREFYRHVAAQTTSEHRTLVFVPGVREVDLVCGFLDDAKPLHGRQTSKEQDEALRGDNRVVVATSVAESSITVPGVRKVVDAGLSRVPKRDNRGMTGLVTVSEAKTSADQRAGRAGREGPGEVVRVFTRDEYAKMQPDITPEILTADLTSALLTMKAWGSPDLPLIDEPKDLTEAETNLEQLGATRNGTITDFGKKLASLPLDPRLGAALLEWGA
;
A
#
# COMPACT_ATOMS: atom_id res chain seq x y z
N MET A 1 5.87 12.30 -17.01
CA MET A 1 6.71 11.10 -16.72
C MET A 1 7.93 10.98 -17.60
N SER A 2 7.90 11.25 -18.93
CA SER A 2 9.10 11.18 -19.80
C SER A 2 10.30 11.96 -19.25
N ARG A 3 10.09 13.19 -18.78
CA ARG A 3 11.18 13.99 -18.17
C ARG A 3 11.82 13.33 -16.96
N VAL A 4 11.05 12.63 -16.12
CA VAL A 4 11.57 11.89 -14.96
C VAL A 4 12.48 10.76 -15.43
N ILE A 5 12.05 10.01 -16.46
CA ILE A 5 12.84 8.91 -17.02
C ILE A 5 14.16 9.41 -17.62
N ASP A 6 14.12 10.52 -18.35
CA ASP A 6 15.31 11.13 -18.97
C ASP A 6 16.32 11.67 -17.94
N GLN A 7 15.83 12.00 -16.72
CA GLN A 7 16.62 12.54 -15.62
C GLN A 7 17.02 11.51 -14.57
N LEU A 8 16.67 10.22 -14.76
CA LEU A 8 17.04 9.18 -13.80
C LEU A 8 18.55 9.15 -13.59
N PRO A 9 19.04 9.29 -12.35
CA PRO A 9 20.46 9.21 -12.05
C PRO A 9 21.01 7.81 -12.33
N ASP A 10 22.31 7.69 -12.48
CA ASP A 10 22.97 6.40 -12.70
C ASP A 10 23.10 5.59 -11.39
N LYS A 11 22.98 6.25 -10.25
CA LYS A 11 23.01 5.65 -8.90
C LYS A 11 21.92 6.23 -8.02
N GLY A 12 21.36 5.38 -7.13
CA GLY A 12 20.50 5.83 -6.05
C GLY A 12 21.27 6.46 -4.88
N PRO A 13 20.60 6.85 -3.81
CA PRO A 13 19.14 6.72 -3.63
C PRO A 13 18.32 7.80 -4.34
N LEU A 14 17.10 7.44 -4.73
CA LEU A 14 16.19 8.30 -5.48
C LEU A 14 14.78 8.29 -4.85
N VAL A 15 14.12 9.43 -4.80
CA VAL A 15 12.68 9.52 -4.54
C VAL A 15 11.98 10.09 -5.77
N VAL A 16 10.97 9.38 -6.27
CA VAL A 16 10.12 9.83 -7.37
C VAL A 16 8.77 10.28 -6.79
N GLU A 17 8.51 11.57 -6.91
CA GLU A 17 7.22 12.17 -6.58
C GLU A 17 6.35 12.27 -7.83
N ALA A 18 5.28 11.50 -7.85
CA ALA A 18 4.38 11.49 -9.00
C ALA A 18 2.94 11.18 -8.55
N PRO A 19 1.98 12.04 -8.89
CA PRO A 19 0.57 11.79 -8.60
C PRO A 19 0.09 10.44 -9.16
N PRO A 20 -0.97 9.86 -8.58
CA PRO A 20 -1.55 8.62 -9.08
C PRO A 20 -1.99 8.76 -10.54
N GLY A 21 -1.80 7.71 -11.34
CA GLY A 21 -2.20 7.69 -12.76
C GLY A 21 -1.19 8.28 -13.74
N THR A 22 -0.05 8.76 -13.29
CA THR A 22 1.04 9.24 -14.14
C THR A 22 1.83 8.12 -14.82
N GLY A 23 1.55 6.86 -14.47
CA GLY A 23 2.27 5.69 -14.96
C GLY A 23 3.59 5.43 -14.22
N LYS A 24 3.81 6.02 -13.03
CA LYS A 24 5.06 5.84 -12.28
C LYS A 24 5.42 4.36 -12.10
N THR A 25 4.48 3.53 -11.67
CA THR A 25 4.69 2.10 -11.38
C THR A 25 5.01 1.27 -12.62
N THR A 26 4.56 1.68 -13.81
CA THR A 26 4.79 0.96 -15.07
C THR A 26 5.93 1.52 -15.91
N LEU A 27 6.40 2.72 -15.63
CA LEU A 27 7.42 3.39 -16.43
C LEU A 27 8.76 3.54 -15.71
N VAL A 28 8.76 3.87 -14.41
CA VAL A 28 9.99 4.10 -13.65
C VAL A 28 10.78 2.81 -13.40
N PRO A 29 10.18 1.71 -12.90
CA PRO A 29 10.94 0.49 -12.64
C PRO A 29 11.61 -0.10 -13.88
N PRO A 30 10.95 -0.25 -15.04
CA PRO A 30 11.63 -0.76 -16.24
C PRO A 30 12.70 0.20 -16.75
N ALA A 31 12.55 1.51 -16.58
CA ALA A 31 13.59 2.47 -16.95
C ALA A 31 14.85 2.31 -16.07
N ILE A 32 14.68 2.10 -14.76
CA ILE A 32 15.79 1.76 -13.86
C ILE A 32 16.39 0.41 -14.25
N ALA A 33 15.56 -0.61 -14.51
CA ALA A 33 16.02 -1.95 -14.88
C ALA A 33 16.85 -1.96 -16.18
N ASN A 34 16.48 -1.13 -17.15
CA ASN A 34 17.26 -0.97 -18.37
C ASN A 34 18.64 -0.32 -18.14
N LYS A 35 18.79 0.45 -17.05
CA LYS A 35 20.09 1.06 -16.69
C LYS A 35 20.98 0.11 -15.91
N VAL A 36 20.41 -0.56 -14.90
CA VAL A 36 21.23 -1.27 -13.89
C VAL A 36 21.01 -2.77 -13.85
N GLY A 37 19.94 -3.30 -14.45
CA GLY A 37 19.65 -4.74 -14.48
C GLY A 37 18.46 -5.16 -13.58
N LYS A 38 18.51 -6.37 -13.03
CA LYS A 38 17.41 -6.99 -12.27
C LYS A 38 16.87 -6.07 -11.17
N THR A 39 15.60 -5.74 -11.28
CA THR A 39 14.92 -4.79 -10.40
C THR A 39 13.74 -5.46 -9.69
N LEU A 40 13.73 -5.38 -8.36
CA LEU A 40 12.57 -5.72 -7.54
C LEU A 40 11.72 -4.47 -7.29
N VAL A 41 10.40 -4.62 -7.41
CA VAL A 41 9.45 -3.52 -7.17
C VAL A 41 8.47 -3.95 -6.11
N THR A 42 8.37 -3.23 -5.01
CA THR A 42 7.31 -3.51 -4.03
C THR A 42 6.08 -2.67 -4.31
N ALA A 43 4.91 -3.29 -4.12
CA ALA A 43 3.65 -2.58 -4.01
C ALA A 43 2.86 -3.14 -2.81
N PRO A 44 2.14 -2.30 -2.06
CA PRO A 44 1.63 -2.67 -0.73
C PRO A 44 0.51 -3.72 -0.76
N ARG A 45 -0.10 -3.97 -1.90
CA ARG A 45 -1.23 -4.91 -2.03
C ARG A 45 -1.00 -5.94 -3.12
N ARG A 46 -1.40 -7.20 -2.87
CA ARG A 46 -1.32 -8.31 -3.83
C ARG A 46 -1.92 -7.96 -5.20
N VAL A 47 -3.06 -7.29 -5.19
CA VAL A 47 -3.75 -6.83 -6.41
C VAL A 47 -2.90 -5.83 -7.18
N ALA A 48 -2.28 -4.88 -6.49
CA ALA A 48 -1.41 -3.88 -7.09
C ALA A 48 -0.19 -4.53 -7.76
N VAL A 49 0.46 -5.47 -7.06
CA VAL A 49 1.59 -6.26 -7.57
C VAL A 49 1.22 -6.96 -8.88
N ARG A 50 0.11 -7.70 -8.86
CA ARG A 50 -0.33 -8.46 -10.04
C ARG A 50 -0.77 -7.55 -11.19
N SER A 51 -1.56 -6.51 -10.91
CA SER A 51 -2.03 -5.58 -11.93
C SER A 51 -0.87 -4.82 -12.58
N ALA A 52 0.12 -4.40 -11.79
CA ALA A 52 1.31 -3.73 -12.30
C ALA A 52 2.14 -4.67 -13.18
N ALA A 53 2.38 -5.90 -12.73
CA ALA A 53 3.11 -6.90 -13.50
C ALA A 53 2.40 -7.25 -14.81
N HIS A 54 1.09 -7.48 -14.79
CA HIS A 54 0.31 -7.75 -16.00
C HIS A 54 0.32 -6.55 -16.95
N ARG A 55 0.16 -5.33 -16.42
CA ARG A 55 0.19 -4.13 -17.26
C ARG A 55 1.53 -3.94 -17.92
N LEU A 56 2.63 -4.12 -17.20
CA LEU A 56 3.96 -4.00 -17.74
C LEU A 56 4.24 -5.10 -18.78
N ALA A 57 3.82 -6.34 -18.51
CA ALA A 57 3.96 -7.46 -19.44
C ALA A 57 3.17 -7.27 -20.76
N GLN A 58 2.06 -6.52 -20.72
CA GLN A 58 1.31 -6.14 -21.92
C GLN A 58 2.01 -5.06 -22.76
N LEU A 59 2.84 -4.22 -22.12
CA LEU A 59 3.55 -3.11 -22.74
C LEU A 59 4.97 -3.48 -23.18
N SER A 60 5.47 -4.63 -22.75
CA SER A 60 6.83 -5.10 -22.98
C SER A 60 6.86 -6.61 -23.27
N ASP A 61 8.07 -7.19 -23.37
CA ASP A 61 8.22 -8.64 -23.42
C ASP A 61 7.81 -9.28 -22.10
N SER A 62 6.81 -10.16 -22.14
CA SER A 62 6.23 -10.79 -20.98
C SER A 62 7.21 -11.71 -20.21
N ALA A 63 8.27 -12.21 -20.84
CA ALA A 63 9.31 -13.01 -20.18
C ALA A 63 10.17 -12.17 -19.24
N LYS A 64 10.31 -10.87 -19.51
CA LYS A 64 11.09 -9.96 -18.67
C LYS A 64 10.40 -9.54 -17.39
N VAL A 65 9.09 -9.81 -17.26
CA VAL A 65 8.25 -9.31 -16.15
C VAL A 65 7.70 -10.47 -15.36
N GLY A 66 8.04 -10.51 -14.07
CA GLY A 66 7.53 -11.45 -13.10
C GLY A 66 6.82 -10.81 -11.93
N TYR A 67 6.26 -11.62 -11.06
CA TYR A 67 5.73 -11.19 -9.78
C TYR A 67 5.76 -12.33 -8.76
N SER A 68 5.84 -11.95 -7.49
CA SER A 68 5.80 -12.89 -6.37
C SER A 68 4.92 -12.34 -5.26
N ILE A 69 3.84 -13.04 -4.99
CA ILE A 69 2.93 -12.78 -3.88
C ILE A 69 2.66 -14.07 -3.13
N ARG A 70 2.10 -13.99 -1.94
CA ARG A 70 1.81 -15.21 -1.16
C ARG A 70 0.89 -16.15 -1.94
N GLY A 71 1.41 -17.35 -2.25
CA GLY A 71 0.69 -18.42 -2.96
C GLY A 71 0.71 -18.32 -4.48
N GLU A 72 1.29 -17.27 -5.07
CA GLU A 72 1.43 -17.13 -6.52
C GLU A 72 2.81 -16.59 -6.89
N HIS A 73 3.40 -17.17 -7.90
CA HIS A 73 4.71 -16.75 -8.41
C HIS A 73 4.76 -16.89 -9.94
N LYS A 74 5.37 -15.91 -10.58
CA LYS A 74 5.76 -15.94 -11.99
C LYS A 74 7.16 -15.36 -12.11
N ASP A 75 8.08 -16.11 -12.67
CA ASP A 75 9.43 -15.64 -12.94
C ASP A 75 9.45 -14.45 -13.89
N GLY A 76 10.41 -13.55 -13.69
CA GLY A 76 10.71 -12.43 -14.56
C GLY A 76 12.21 -12.17 -14.60
N GLU A 77 12.76 -12.03 -15.81
CA GLU A 77 14.20 -11.88 -15.98
C GLU A 77 14.71 -10.51 -15.52
N LEU A 78 13.94 -9.44 -15.74
CA LEU A 78 14.40 -8.07 -15.55
C LEU A 78 13.66 -7.31 -14.45
N VAL A 79 12.34 -7.39 -14.41
CA VAL A 79 11.51 -6.71 -13.40
C VAL A 79 10.64 -7.72 -12.68
N GLU A 80 10.69 -7.74 -11.37
CA GLU A 80 9.85 -8.58 -10.54
C GLU A 80 9.08 -7.72 -9.53
N PHE A 81 7.75 -7.78 -9.60
CA PHE A 81 6.88 -7.13 -8.63
C PHE A 81 6.62 -8.05 -7.44
N VAL A 82 6.77 -7.52 -6.22
CA VAL A 82 6.61 -8.29 -4.99
C VAL A 82 5.81 -7.49 -3.95
N THR A 83 5.14 -8.20 -3.03
CA THR A 83 4.62 -7.53 -1.84
C THR A 83 5.75 -7.26 -0.83
N PRO A 84 5.62 -6.24 0.04
CA PRO A 84 6.62 -5.97 1.07
C PRO A 84 6.95 -7.19 1.94
N GLY A 85 5.94 -7.96 2.36
CA GLY A 85 6.17 -9.17 3.15
C GLY A 85 6.98 -10.26 2.42
N VAL A 86 6.84 -10.38 1.10
CA VAL A 86 7.69 -11.28 0.29
C VAL A 86 9.14 -10.78 0.27
N LEU A 87 9.34 -9.47 0.12
CA LEU A 87 10.70 -8.92 0.12
C LEU A 87 11.35 -8.99 1.51
N LEU A 88 10.61 -8.78 2.60
CA LEU A 88 11.11 -8.99 3.97
C LEU A 88 11.63 -10.41 4.16
N ASN A 89 10.86 -11.42 3.75
CA ASN A 89 11.30 -12.82 3.82
C ASN A 89 12.52 -13.10 2.93
N ARG A 90 12.61 -12.45 1.78
CA ARG A 90 13.79 -12.59 0.88
C ARG A 90 15.02 -11.97 1.53
N LEU A 91 14.91 -10.78 2.10
CA LEU A 91 15.99 -10.10 2.83
C LEU A 91 16.49 -10.92 4.03
N LEU A 92 15.61 -11.56 4.79
CA LEU A 92 16.02 -12.42 5.90
C LEU A 92 16.78 -13.67 5.44
N LYS A 93 16.52 -14.19 4.24
CA LYS A 93 17.20 -15.36 3.66
C LYS A 93 18.47 -15.00 2.90
N ASP A 94 18.46 -13.87 2.25
CA ASP A 94 19.55 -13.32 1.44
C ASP A 94 19.69 -11.82 1.73
N PRO A 95 20.38 -11.45 2.83
CA PRO A 95 20.55 -10.05 3.22
C PRO A 95 21.26 -9.20 2.18
N GLY A 96 22.07 -9.80 1.34
CA GLY A 96 22.79 -9.14 0.25
C GLY A 96 21.96 -8.90 -0.99
N LEU A 97 20.77 -9.53 -1.13
CA LEU A 97 19.95 -9.52 -2.35
C LEU A 97 20.80 -9.88 -3.58
N GLU A 98 21.47 -11.03 -3.54
CA GLU A 98 22.37 -11.46 -4.62
C GLU A 98 21.66 -11.52 -5.97
N GLY A 99 22.28 -10.99 -7.02
CA GLY A 99 21.70 -10.94 -8.36
C GLY A 99 20.61 -9.87 -8.55
N VAL A 100 20.28 -9.06 -7.53
CA VAL A 100 19.39 -7.91 -7.63
C VAL A 100 20.22 -6.63 -7.74
N ASN A 101 19.92 -5.80 -8.73
CA ASN A 101 20.64 -4.54 -8.99
C ASN A 101 19.88 -3.31 -8.52
N ALA A 102 18.55 -3.42 -8.40
CA ALA A 102 17.73 -2.31 -7.91
C ALA A 102 16.55 -2.79 -7.08
N VAL A 103 16.16 -1.98 -6.11
CA VAL A 103 14.90 -2.10 -5.36
C VAL A 103 14.14 -0.80 -5.50
N VAL A 104 12.89 -0.90 -5.96
CA VAL A 104 11.96 0.22 -6.06
C VAL A 104 10.80 -0.03 -5.09
N ILE A 105 10.62 0.87 -4.15
CA ILE A 105 9.56 0.78 -3.13
C ILE A 105 8.44 1.74 -3.51
N ASP A 106 7.33 1.19 -3.99
CA ASP A 106 6.17 1.99 -4.42
C ASP A 106 5.21 2.28 -3.28
N GLU A 107 4.49 3.39 -3.41
CA GLU A 107 3.45 3.86 -2.48
C GLU A 107 3.94 4.02 -1.03
N VAL A 108 5.16 4.51 -0.84
CA VAL A 108 5.76 4.71 0.50
C VAL A 108 4.94 5.64 1.40
N HIS A 109 4.16 6.55 0.80
CA HIS A 109 3.27 7.47 1.51
C HIS A 109 2.09 6.79 2.23
N GLU A 110 1.77 5.53 1.89
CA GLU A 110 0.74 4.78 2.60
C GLU A 110 1.16 4.37 4.01
N ARG A 111 2.44 4.46 4.34
CA ARG A 111 3.03 4.24 5.65
C ARG A 111 2.64 2.91 6.29
N GLN A 112 2.56 1.86 5.46
CA GLN A 112 2.36 0.50 5.94
C GLN A 112 3.61 -0.03 6.64
N LEU A 113 3.42 -0.78 7.71
CA LEU A 113 4.50 -1.30 8.56
C LEU A 113 5.54 -2.10 7.78
N ASP A 114 5.10 -3.07 6.98
CA ASP A 114 6.02 -3.90 6.19
C ASP A 114 6.79 -3.07 5.15
N THR A 115 6.18 -2.04 4.57
CA THR A 115 6.83 -1.13 3.62
C THR A 115 7.90 -0.29 4.31
N ASP A 116 7.62 0.24 5.49
CA ASP A 116 8.58 1.01 6.28
C ASP A 116 9.78 0.14 6.72
N LEU A 117 9.54 -1.13 7.09
CA LEU A 117 10.61 -2.10 7.38
C LEU A 117 11.46 -2.43 6.15
N VAL A 118 10.84 -2.68 4.99
CA VAL A 118 11.55 -2.92 3.73
C VAL A 118 12.46 -1.73 3.40
N LEU A 119 11.96 -0.51 3.53
CA LEU A 119 12.74 0.69 3.26
C LEU A 119 13.98 0.74 4.16
N ALA A 120 13.81 0.57 5.47
CA ALA A 120 14.89 0.62 6.43
C ALA A 120 15.96 -0.47 6.18
N MET A 121 15.52 -1.73 5.95
CA MET A 121 16.43 -2.82 5.65
C MET A 121 17.15 -2.62 4.32
N CYS A 122 16.48 -2.16 3.27
CA CYS A 122 17.11 -1.87 1.98
C CYS A 122 18.08 -0.67 2.06
N MET A 123 17.84 0.30 2.93
CA MET A 123 18.80 1.39 3.18
C MET A 123 20.10 0.83 3.77
N GLU A 124 20.05 -0.11 4.72
CA GLU A 124 21.25 -0.76 5.25
C GLU A 124 21.97 -1.59 4.18
N VAL A 125 21.24 -2.34 3.36
CA VAL A 125 21.85 -3.08 2.25
C VAL A 125 22.57 -2.13 1.28
N ALA A 126 21.96 -0.99 0.95
CA ALA A 126 22.55 0.02 0.05
C ALA A 126 23.80 0.70 0.65
N LEU A 127 23.92 0.75 1.99
CA LEU A 127 25.16 1.22 2.62
C LEU A 127 26.32 0.23 2.46
N LEU A 128 26.03 -1.06 2.34
CA LEU A 128 27.02 -2.12 2.17
C LEU A 128 27.27 -2.48 0.71
N ARG A 129 26.34 -2.11 -0.18
CA ARG A 129 26.36 -2.41 -1.61
C ARG A 129 26.25 -1.12 -2.43
N ASP A 130 27.39 -0.56 -2.82
CA ASP A 130 27.46 0.65 -3.66
C ASP A 130 26.81 0.48 -5.05
N ASP A 131 26.60 -0.75 -5.46
CA ASP A 131 25.96 -1.12 -6.74
C ASP A 131 24.44 -1.27 -6.65
N LEU A 132 23.86 -1.29 -5.45
CA LEU A 132 22.42 -1.41 -5.31
C LEU A 132 21.72 -0.05 -5.52
N TYR A 133 20.89 0.00 -6.55
CA TYR A 133 20.06 1.18 -6.83
C TYR A 133 18.81 1.13 -5.96
N LEU A 134 18.67 2.03 -4.99
CA LEU A 134 17.48 2.14 -4.15
C LEU A 134 16.62 3.31 -4.58
N ALA A 135 15.35 3.07 -4.84
CA ALA A 135 14.37 4.11 -5.17
C ALA A 135 13.08 3.95 -4.36
N ALA A 136 12.48 5.05 -3.97
CA ALA A 136 11.14 5.12 -3.40
C ALA A 136 10.22 5.94 -4.30
N MET A 137 8.96 5.55 -4.40
CA MET A 137 7.94 6.28 -5.17
C MET A 137 6.79 6.69 -4.26
N SER A 138 6.43 7.96 -4.33
CA SER A 138 5.35 8.57 -3.55
C SER A 138 4.37 9.30 -4.46
N ALA A 139 3.10 9.31 -4.06
CA ALA A 139 2.04 10.06 -4.74
C ALA A 139 1.76 11.43 -4.11
N THR A 140 2.42 11.77 -3.02
CA THR A 140 2.14 12.97 -2.21
C THR A 140 3.36 13.83 -1.98
N LEU A 141 3.13 15.02 -1.42
CA LEU A 141 4.15 15.99 -1.02
C LEU A 141 5.13 15.48 0.07
N ASP A 142 4.90 14.31 0.63
CA ASP A 142 5.79 13.65 1.60
C ASP A 142 7.12 13.17 0.99
N ALA A 143 7.30 13.29 -0.32
CA ALA A 143 8.54 12.94 -1.01
C ALA A 143 9.78 13.55 -0.35
N LYS A 144 9.67 14.79 0.15
CA LYS A 144 10.75 15.46 0.87
C LYS A 144 11.14 14.71 2.16
N LYS A 145 10.16 14.26 2.96
CA LYS A 145 10.43 13.49 4.19
C LYS A 145 11.23 12.23 3.90
N PHE A 146 10.83 11.49 2.85
CA PHE A 146 11.53 10.29 2.43
C PHE A 146 12.92 10.60 1.86
N ALA A 147 13.05 11.65 1.06
CA ALA A 147 14.33 12.04 0.48
C ALA A 147 15.33 12.48 1.54
N ASP A 148 14.89 13.29 2.51
CA ASP A 148 15.73 13.72 3.63
C ASP A 148 16.17 12.49 4.46
N HIS A 149 15.28 11.54 4.70
CA HIS A 149 15.56 10.31 5.44
C HIS A 149 16.55 9.38 4.71
N MET A 150 16.38 9.23 3.41
CA MET A 150 17.22 8.36 2.56
C MET A 150 18.52 9.02 2.11
N GLY A 151 18.69 10.33 2.30
CA GLY A 151 19.75 11.10 1.66
C GLY A 151 19.62 11.11 0.13
N ALA A 152 18.38 11.11 -0.39
CA ALA A 152 18.06 10.91 -1.80
C ALA A 152 17.79 12.23 -2.53
N GLN A 153 18.05 12.23 -3.83
CA GLN A 153 17.52 13.29 -4.69
C GLN A 153 16.03 13.04 -5.00
N ILE A 154 15.29 14.12 -5.31
CA ILE A 154 13.89 14.05 -5.70
C ILE A 154 13.76 14.33 -7.17
N LEU A 155 13.01 13.47 -7.89
CA LEU A 155 12.48 13.76 -9.20
C LEU A 155 10.97 13.85 -9.12
N SER A 156 10.41 15.00 -9.50
CA SER A 156 8.97 15.26 -9.43
C SER A 156 8.37 15.36 -10.81
N THR A 157 7.12 14.92 -10.94
CA THR A 157 6.31 15.17 -12.13
C THR A 157 4.91 15.59 -11.72
N GLU A 158 4.35 16.54 -12.46
CA GLU A 158 2.97 16.94 -12.28
C GLU A 158 2.05 16.06 -13.13
N ALA A 159 0.88 15.74 -12.60
CA ALA A 159 -0.20 15.16 -13.40
C ALA A 159 -0.99 16.28 -14.09
N VAL A 160 -1.44 16.02 -15.29
CA VAL A 160 -2.53 16.81 -15.86
C VAL A 160 -3.79 16.42 -15.11
N THR A 161 -4.23 17.28 -14.20
CA THR A 161 -5.48 17.10 -13.45
C THR A 161 -6.55 17.98 -14.07
N HIS A 162 -7.71 17.38 -14.31
CA HIS A 162 -8.87 18.13 -14.75
C HIS A 162 -9.61 18.75 -13.55
N PRO A 163 -10.38 19.84 -13.76
CA PRO A 163 -11.16 20.44 -12.69
C PRO A 163 -12.11 19.45 -12.01
N LEU A 164 -12.26 19.61 -10.71
CA LEU A 164 -13.17 18.81 -9.88
C LEU A 164 -14.27 19.72 -9.33
N ASP A 165 -15.53 19.32 -9.51
CA ASP A 165 -16.67 19.88 -8.77
C ASP A 165 -16.86 19.08 -7.48
N ILE A 166 -16.50 19.67 -6.35
CA ILE A 166 -16.56 19.03 -5.03
C ILE A 166 -17.79 19.49 -4.27
N GLN A 167 -18.71 18.57 -4.07
CA GLN A 167 -19.95 18.77 -3.31
C GLN A 167 -19.90 18.03 -1.99
N TYR A 168 -20.65 18.49 -1.01
CA TYR A 168 -20.75 17.92 0.33
C TYR A 168 -22.19 17.49 0.59
N ALA A 169 -22.39 16.22 0.92
CA ALA A 169 -23.68 15.60 1.23
C ALA A 169 -23.62 14.86 2.59
N PRO A 170 -23.48 15.58 3.70
CA PRO A 170 -23.25 14.98 5.00
C PRO A 170 -24.44 14.15 5.50
N HIS A 171 -24.14 13.20 6.41
CA HIS A 171 -25.12 12.42 7.14
C HIS A 171 -24.73 12.29 8.61
N ALA A 172 -25.66 12.48 9.51
CA ALA A 172 -25.40 12.52 10.96
C ALA A 172 -24.80 11.22 11.52
N GLU A 173 -25.13 10.07 10.91
CA GLU A 173 -24.72 8.74 11.39
C GLU A 173 -23.48 8.19 10.66
N ARG A 174 -22.67 9.05 10.05
CA ARG A 174 -21.48 8.64 9.30
C ARG A 174 -20.49 7.85 10.15
N ILE A 175 -20.16 8.35 11.33
CA ILE A 175 -19.17 7.72 12.22
C ILE A 175 -19.71 6.38 12.77
N GLN A 176 -21.00 6.26 13.03
CA GLN A 176 -21.65 5.03 13.47
C GLN A 176 -21.74 3.99 12.35
N GLY A 177 -21.68 4.44 11.08
CA GLY A 177 -21.70 3.56 9.91
C GLY A 177 -22.99 2.74 9.82
N THR A 178 -24.13 3.42 10.03
CA THR A 178 -25.44 2.75 10.01
C THR A 178 -25.87 2.36 8.61
N ARG A 179 -26.87 1.51 8.51
CA ARG A 179 -27.46 1.11 7.24
C ARG A 179 -28.04 2.32 6.47
N GLU A 180 -28.63 3.26 7.19
CA GLU A 180 -29.18 4.52 6.65
C GLU A 180 -28.10 5.39 6.08
N PHE A 181 -26.97 5.50 6.74
CA PHE A 181 -25.79 6.20 6.20
C PHE A 181 -25.33 5.58 4.86
N TYR A 182 -25.17 4.26 4.78
CA TYR A 182 -24.74 3.62 3.51
C TYR A 182 -25.81 3.65 2.42
N ARG A 183 -27.09 3.68 2.78
CA ARG A 183 -28.16 3.98 1.81
C ARG A 183 -28.03 5.39 1.26
N HIS A 184 -27.71 6.37 2.11
CA HIS A 184 -27.45 7.75 1.69
C HIS A 184 -26.21 7.83 0.80
N VAL A 185 -25.13 7.10 1.09
CA VAL A 185 -23.95 6.97 0.21
C VAL A 185 -24.37 6.44 -1.17
N ALA A 186 -25.13 5.35 -1.21
CA ALA A 186 -25.62 4.77 -2.46
C ALA A 186 -26.48 5.77 -3.27
N ALA A 187 -27.31 6.56 -2.61
CA ALA A 187 -28.15 7.57 -3.28
C ALA A 187 -27.33 8.67 -3.99
N GLN A 188 -26.07 8.88 -3.62
CA GLN A 188 -25.19 9.87 -4.27
C GLN A 188 -24.60 9.36 -5.60
N THR A 189 -24.78 8.10 -5.97
CA THR A 189 -24.17 7.50 -7.17
C THR A 189 -24.87 7.86 -8.48
N THR A 190 -26.03 8.55 -8.43
CA THR A 190 -26.77 8.95 -9.63
C THR A 190 -25.90 9.88 -10.47
N SER A 191 -25.51 9.45 -11.65
CA SER A 191 -24.70 10.20 -12.61
C SER A 191 -24.81 9.60 -14.00
N GLU A 192 -24.54 10.38 -15.03
CA GLU A 192 -24.33 9.90 -16.41
C GLU A 192 -22.96 9.23 -16.57
N HIS A 193 -22.05 9.46 -15.63
CA HIS A 193 -20.69 8.97 -15.66
C HIS A 193 -20.49 7.76 -14.76
N ARG A 194 -19.47 6.97 -15.07
CA ARG A 194 -19.01 5.88 -14.19
C ARG A 194 -18.57 6.41 -12.83
N THR A 195 -19.15 5.84 -11.77
CA THR A 195 -18.96 6.29 -10.40
C THR A 195 -18.11 5.31 -9.61
N LEU A 196 -17.12 5.83 -8.88
CA LEU A 196 -16.32 5.09 -7.90
C LEU A 196 -16.73 5.53 -6.49
N VAL A 197 -17.16 4.56 -5.68
CA VAL A 197 -17.59 4.79 -4.29
C VAL A 197 -16.54 4.24 -3.35
N PHE A 198 -16.09 5.06 -2.40
CA PHE A 198 -15.16 4.63 -1.35
C PHE A 198 -15.88 4.40 -0.03
N VAL A 199 -15.70 3.19 0.52
CA VAL A 199 -16.21 2.79 1.84
C VAL A 199 -15.12 2.06 2.64
N PRO A 200 -15.23 1.98 3.99
CA PRO A 200 -14.09 1.56 4.82
C PRO A 200 -13.79 0.06 4.78
N GLY A 201 -14.71 -0.80 4.41
CA GLY A 201 -14.51 -2.24 4.50
C GLY A 201 -15.41 -3.07 3.60
N VAL A 202 -15.13 -4.38 3.54
CA VAL A 202 -15.82 -5.35 2.64
C VAL A 202 -17.32 -5.43 2.94
N ARG A 203 -17.71 -5.44 4.24
CA ARG A 203 -19.14 -5.46 4.61
C ARG A 203 -19.89 -4.24 4.09
N GLU A 204 -19.25 -3.10 4.14
CA GLU A 204 -19.80 -1.83 3.67
C GLU A 204 -19.85 -1.79 2.13
N VAL A 205 -18.86 -2.40 1.46
CA VAL A 205 -18.91 -2.61 -0.01
C VAL A 205 -20.12 -3.45 -0.38
N ASP A 206 -20.31 -4.60 0.25
CA ASP A 206 -21.45 -5.49 -0.02
C ASP A 206 -22.79 -4.81 0.30
N LEU A 207 -22.84 -4.04 1.37
CA LEU A 207 -24.04 -3.30 1.78
C LEU A 207 -24.42 -2.22 0.76
N VAL A 208 -23.47 -1.42 0.28
CA VAL A 208 -23.73 -0.38 -0.73
C VAL A 208 -24.08 -1.01 -2.07
N CYS A 209 -23.38 -2.07 -2.51
CA CYS A 209 -23.74 -2.82 -3.71
C CYS A 209 -25.16 -3.36 -3.63
N GLY A 210 -25.62 -3.80 -2.46
CA GLY A 210 -26.98 -4.30 -2.25
C GLY A 210 -28.10 -3.24 -2.38
N PHE A 211 -27.76 -1.95 -2.40
CA PHE A 211 -28.70 -0.86 -2.67
C PHE A 211 -28.72 -0.42 -4.15
N LEU A 212 -27.88 -0.98 -5.00
CA LEU A 212 -27.66 -0.57 -6.38
C LEU A 212 -27.84 -1.74 -7.34
N ASP A 213 -28.51 -1.52 -8.47
CA ASP A 213 -28.78 -2.57 -9.46
C ASP A 213 -27.56 -2.88 -10.36
N ASP A 214 -26.69 -1.89 -10.60
CA ASP A 214 -25.51 -2.01 -11.48
C ASP A 214 -24.24 -1.56 -10.77
N ALA A 215 -23.89 -2.28 -9.70
CA ALA A 215 -22.68 -2.04 -8.95
C ALA A 215 -21.79 -3.30 -8.85
N LYS A 216 -20.49 -3.10 -8.92
CA LYS A 216 -19.49 -4.15 -8.71
C LYS A 216 -18.63 -3.86 -7.50
N PRO A 217 -18.40 -4.83 -6.62
CA PRO A 217 -17.47 -4.71 -5.51
C PRO A 217 -16.02 -4.72 -6.00
N LEU A 218 -15.13 -3.97 -5.31
CA LEU A 218 -13.70 -3.98 -5.55
C LEU A 218 -12.94 -3.92 -4.21
N HIS A 219 -12.38 -5.04 -3.80
CA HIS A 219 -11.64 -5.16 -2.54
C HIS A 219 -10.59 -6.28 -2.58
N GLY A 220 -9.67 -6.27 -1.63
CA GLY A 220 -8.52 -7.19 -1.61
C GLY A 220 -8.82 -8.67 -1.30
N ARG A 221 -10.06 -9.01 -0.91
CA ARG A 221 -10.47 -10.41 -0.66
C ARG A 221 -11.02 -11.14 -1.87
N GLN A 222 -11.25 -10.42 -2.97
CA GLN A 222 -11.74 -10.99 -4.20
C GLN A 222 -10.67 -11.78 -4.94
N THR A 223 -11.11 -12.73 -5.76
CA THR A 223 -10.26 -13.39 -6.74
C THR A 223 -9.84 -12.41 -7.83
N SER A 224 -8.77 -12.75 -8.55
CA SER A 224 -8.28 -11.95 -9.67
C SER A 224 -9.35 -11.72 -10.72
N LYS A 225 -10.13 -12.76 -11.03
CA LYS A 225 -11.19 -12.70 -12.03
C LYS A 225 -12.29 -11.71 -11.64
N GLU A 226 -12.74 -11.76 -10.38
CA GLU A 226 -13.75 -10.82 -9.86
C GLU A 226 -13.27 -9.37 -9.89
N GLN A 227 -11.99 -9.14 -9.55
CA GLN A 227 -11.40 -7.81 -9.63
C GLN A 227 -11.30 -7.32 -11.09
N ASP A 228 -10.85 -8.19 -12.00
CA ASP A 228 -10.80 -7.89 -13.43
C ASP A 228 -12.19 -7.57 -14.00
N GLU A 229 -13.22 -8.27 -13.57
CA GLU A 229 -14.62 -8.00 -13.96
C GLU A 229 -15.06 -6.61 -13.48
N ALA A 230 -14.73 -6.22 -12.24
CA ALA A 230 -15.04 -4.89 -11.72
C ALA A 230 -14.33 -3.78 -12.49
N LEU A 231 -13.09 -4.03 -12.94
CA LEU A 231 -12.27 -3.04 -13.65
C LEU A 231 -12.65 -2.87 -15.12
N ARG A 232 -12.97 -3.97 -15.82
CA ARG A 232 -13.21 -4.00 -17.27
C ARG A 232 -14.68 -3.93 -17.65
N GLY A 233 -15.59 -4.15 -16.70
CA GLY A 233 -17.02 -4.25 -16.98
C GLY A 233 -17.67 -2.93 -17.39
N ASP A 234 -18.83 -3.05 -18.01
CA ASP A 234 -19.68 -1.91 -18.40
C ASP A 234 -20.51 -1.36 -17.22
N ASN A 235 -20.27 -1.88 -16.02
CA ASN A 235 -20.94 -1.46 -14.80
C ASN A 235 -20.76 0.03 -14.53
N ARG A 236 -21.86 0.68 -14.15
CA ARG A 236 -21.90 2.13 -13.89
C ARG A 236 -21.25 2.50 -12.57
N VAL A 237 -21.31 1.62 -11.58
CA VAL A 237 -20.80 1.88 -10.24
C VAL A 237 -19.79 0.81 -9.82
N VAL A 238 -18.65 1.25 -9.29
CA VAL A 238 -17.69 0.40 -8.59
C VAL A 238 -17.66 0.85 -7.14
N VAL A 239 -17.94 -0.06 -6.21
CA VAL A 239 -17.85 0.21 -4.77
C VAL A 239 -16.58 -0.42 -4.25
N ALA A 240 -15.67 0.40 -3.73
CA ALA A 240 -14.33 -0.03 -3.38
C ALA A 240 -13.94 0.32 -1.94
N THR A 241 -13.02 -0.46 -1.41
CA THR A 241 -12.22 -0.06 -0.25
C THR A 241 -11.03 0.80 -0.71
N SER A 242 -10.14 1.18 0.21
CA SER A 242 -8.90 1.93 -0.10
C SER A 242 -8.00 1.26 -1.17
N VAL A 243 -8.31 0.06 -1.61
CA VAL A 243 -7.60 -0.62 -2.72
C VAL A 243 -7.60 0.19 -4.01
N ALA A 244 -8.66 0.95 -4.27
CA ALA A 244 -8.79 1.82 -5.44
C ALA A 244 -8.29 3.25 -5.21
N GLU A 245 -7.73 3.55 -4.03
CA GLU A 245 -7.26 4.89 -3.67
C GLU A 245 -5.93 5.24 -4.36
N SER A 246 -4.99 4.33 -4.40
CA SER A 246 -3.66 4.54 -4.98
C SER A 246 -3.27 3.47 -6.00
N SER A 247 -3.46 2.21 -5.66
CA SER A 247 -2.83 1.06 -6.31
C SER A 247 -3.55 0.55 -7.56
N ILE A 248 -4.86 0.82 -7.70
CA ILE A 248 -5.66 0.33 -8.83
C ILE A 248 -6.32 1.51 -9.54
N THR A 249 -6.29 1.48 -10.85
CA THR A 249 -7.04 2.44 -11.68
C THR A 249 -8.31 1.81 -12.19
N VAL A 250 -9.46 2.38 -11.84
CA VAL A 250 -10.76 2.04 -12.43
C VAL A 250 -10.98 2.94 -13.65
N PRO A 251 -11.01 2.39 -14.86
CA PRO A 251 -11.14 3.21 -16.07
C PRO A 251 -12.51 3.89 -16.18
N GLY A 252 -12.57 5.04 -16.84
CA GLY A 252 -13.81 5.75 -17.16
C GLY A 252 -14.48 6.44 -15.98
N VAL A 253 -13.85 6.50 -14.81
CA VAL A 253 -14.40 7.17 -13.63
C VAL A 253 -14.36 8.68 -13.81
N ARG A 254 -15.53 9.30 -13.67
CA ARG A 254 -15.73 10.76 -13.70
C ARG A 254 -16.49 11.27 -12.48
N LYS A 255 -17.00 10.36 -11.66
CA LYS A 255 -17.62 10.69 -10.38
C LYS A 255 -17.03 9.85 -9.26
N VAL A 256 -16.76 10.49 -8.13
CA VAL A 256 -16.33 9.85 -6.88
C VAL A 256 -17.34 10.17 -5.79
N VAL A 257 -17.77 9.14 -5.06
CA VAL A 257 -18.55 9.29 -3.82
C VAL A 257 -17.69 8.78 -2.68
N ASP A 258 -17.39 9.64 -1.72
CA ASP A 258 -16.48 9.32 -0.63
C ASP A 258 -17.20 9.35 0.72
N ALA A 259 -17.29 8.19 1.37
CA ALA A 259 -17.87 8.05 2.70
C ALA A 259 -17.05 8.76 3.81
N GLY A 260 -15.81 9.16 3.51
CA GLY A 260 -14.94 9.86 4.47
C GLY A 260 -14.42 8.98 5.60
N LEU A 261 -14.39 7.67 5.38
CA LEU A 261 -14.04 6.67 6.39
C LEU A 261 -12.91 5.76 5.91
N SER A 262 -12.08 5.35 6.86
CA SER A 262 -11.02 4.36 6.66
C SER A 262 -11.03 3.32 7.77
N ARG A 263 -10.49 2.12 7.49
CA ARG A 263 -10.18 1.12 8.51
C ARG A 263 -8.71 1.13 8.82
N VAL A 264 -8.42 1.27 10.10
CA VAL A 264 -7.04 1.24 10.60
C VAL A 264 -6.90 0.15 11.67
N PRO A 265 -5.75 -0.53 11.73
CA PRO A 265 -5.46 -1.41 12.83
C PRO A 265 -5.38 -0.55 14.11
N LYS A 266 -6.11 -0.97 15.13
CA LYS A 266 -6.05 -0.36 16.47
C LYS A 266 -6.06 -1.45 17.50
N ARG A 267 -5.25 -1.24 18.50
CA ARG A 267 -5.17 -2.10 19.65
C ARG A 267 -6.15 -1.66 20.71
N ASP A 268 -6.88 -2.58 21.28
CA ASP A 268 -7.75 -2.31 22.42
C ASP A 268 -6.96 -2.33 23.74
N ASN A 269 -7.61 -1.92 24.84
CA ASN A 269 -7.00 -1.91 26.17
C ASN A 269 -6.66 -3.32 26.72
N ARG A 270 -7.04 -4.38 26.01
CA ARG A 270 -6.76 -5.78 26.34
C ARG A 270 -5.67 -6.37 25.47
N GLY A 271 -5.02 -5.54 24.65
CA GLY A 271 -3.95 -5.95 23.76
C GLY A 271 -4.42 -6.66 22.49
N MET A 272 -5.73 -6.75 22.21
CA MET A 272 -6.23 -7.35 20.99
C MET A 272 -6.23 -6.34 19.85
N THR A 273 -5.58 -6.70 18.73
CA THR A 273 -5.58 -5.89 17.52
C THR A 273 -6.85 -6.16 16.72
N GLY A 274 -7.63 -5.12 16.48
CA GLY A 274 -8.79 -5.13 15.61
C GLY A 274 -8.70 -4.02 14.55
N LEU A 275 -9.54 -4.13 13.54
CA LEU A 275 -9.72 -3.03 12.57
C LEU A 275 -10.87 -2.14 13.08
N VAL A 276 -10.57 -0.88 13.31
CA VAL A 276 -11.58 0.12 13.68
C VAL A 276 -11.82 1.07 12.51
N THR A 277 -13.08 1.51 12.38
CA THR A 277 -13.46 2.53 11.41
C THR A 277 -13.22 3.91 12.03
N VAL A 278 -12.53 4.75 11.30
CA VAL A 278 -12.19 6.13 11.69
C VAL A 278 -12.46 7.09 10.53
N SER A 279 -12.49 8.39 10.79
CA SER A 279 -12.42 9.37 9.73
C SER A 279 -11.10 9.21 8.98
N GLU A 280 -11.14 9.30 7.67
CA GLU A 280 -9.92 9.26 6.86
C GLU A 280 -9.05 10.50 7.06
N ALA A 281 -7.82 10.47 6.52
CA ALA A 281 -6.95 11.62 6.45
C ALA A 281 -7.32 12.53 5.27
N LYS A 282 -6.95 13.82 5.33
CA LYS A 282 -7.15 14.76 4.21
C LYS A 282 -6.47 14.30 2.94
N THR A 283 -5.24 13.80 3.06
CA THR A 283 -4.49 13.25 1.91
C THR A 283 -5.22 12.08 1.25
N SER A 284 -5.88 11.21 2.00
CA SER A 284 -6.74 10.15 1.45
C SER A 284 -7.96 10.73 0.73
N ALA A 285 -8.68 11.67 1.36
CA ALA A 285 -9.84 12.32 0.75
C ALA A 285 -9.48 13.00 -0.59
N ASP A 286 -8.33 13.66 -0.65
CA ASP A 286 -7.86 14.34 -1.85
C ASP A 286 -7.38 13.34 -2.93
N GLN A 287 -6.73 12.25 -2.56
CA GLN A 287 -6.37 11.17 -3.49
C GLN A 287 -7.61 10.49 -4.08
N ARG A 288 -8.62 10.22 -3.27
CA ARG A 288 -9.91 9.66 -3.72
C ARG A 288 -10.60 10.61 -4.69
N ALA A 289 -10.69 11.88 -4.33
CA ALA A 289 -11.24 12.93 -5.20
C ALA A 289 -10.52 12.99 -6.55
N GLY A 290 -9.20 12.93 -6.55
CA GLY A 290 -8.38 12.94 -7.76
C GLY A 290 -8.69 11.82 -8.76
N ARG A 291 -9.35 10.73 -8.31
CA ARG A 291 -9.79 9.65 -9.21
C ARG A 291 -10.84 10.11 -10.22
N ALA A 292 -11.67 11.08 -9.88
CA ALA A 292 -12.69 11.64 -10.79
C ALA A 292 -12.10 12.50 -11.92
N GLY A 293 -10.95 13.14 -11.69
CA GLY A 293 -10.35 14.11 -12.61
C GLY A 293 -9.26 13.56 -13.54
N ARG A 294 -9.14 12.25 -13.72
CA ARG A 294 -8.05 11.65 -14.51
C ARG A 294 -8.24 11.76 -16.01
N GLU A 295 -9.45 11.52 -16.48
CA GLU A 295 -9.78 11.42 -17.91
C GLU A 295 -10.54 12.66 -18.42
N GLY A 296 -10.88 13.60 -17.55
CA GLY A 296 -11.57 14.84 -17.86
C GLY A 296 -12.16 15.48 -16.60
N PRO A 297 -12.92 16.61 -16.69
CA PRO A 297 -13.55 17.24 -15.55
C PRO A 297 -14.42 16.23 -14.79
N GLY A 298 -14.33 16.22 -13.46
CA GLY A 298 -14.96 15.21 -12.62
C GLY A 298 -15.84 15.80 -11.52
N GLU A 299 -16.73 14.95 -11.00
CA GLU A 299 -17.61 15.25 -9.87
C GLU A 299 -17.15 14.48 -8.64
N VAL A 300 -17.19 15.13 -7.48
CA VAL A 300 -16.85 14.50 -6.20
C VAL A 300 -17.96 14.82 -5.20
N VAL A 301 -18.53 13.78 -4.60
CA VAL A 301 -19.47 13.95 -3.48
C VAL A 301 -18.81 13.43 -2.21
N ARG A 302 -18.48 14.34 -1.30
CA ARG A 302 -17.99 14.05 0.05
C ARG A 302 -19.17 13.88 0.99
N VAL A 303 -19.37 12.67 1.53
CA VAL A 303 -20.51 12.35 2.41
C VAL A 303 -20.19 12.74 3.86
N PHE A 304 -19.64 13.93 4.02
CA PHE A 304 -19.28 14.58 5.28
C PHE A 304 -19.32 16.11 5.10
N THR A 305 -19.19 16.86 6.20
CA THR A 305 -19.22 18.33 6.15
C THR A 305 -17.85 18.92 5.82
N ARG A 306 -17.83 20.20 5.40
CA ARG A 306 -16.59 20.97 5.25
C ARG A 306 -15.83 21.10 6.57
N ASP A 307 -16.56 21.23 7.69
CA ASP A 307 -15.96 21.32 9.02
C ASP A 307 -15.34 20.00 9.45
N GLU A 308 -15.96 18.87 9.12
CA GLU A 308 -15.36 17.55 9.35
C GLU A 308 -14.08 17.39 8.52
N TYR A 309 -14.09 17.77 7.24
CA TYR A 309 -12.89 17.77 6.42
C TYR A 309 -11.77 18.64 7.04
N ALA A 310 -12.11 19.85 7.47
CA ALA A 310 -11.13 20.74 8.08
C ALA A 310 -10.45 20.14 9.33
N LYS A 311 -11.18 19.32 10.09
CA LYS A 311 -10.74 18.65 11.33
C LYS A 311 -10.09 17.29 11.11
N MET A 312 -10.11 16.73 9.90
CA MET A 312 -9.40 15.48 9.57
C MET A 312 -7.90 15.63 9.81
N GLN A 313 -7.27 14.54 10.18
CA GLN A 313 -5.79 14.49 10.26
C GLN A 313 -5.21 14.85 8.88
N PRO A 314 -4.13 15.63 8.82
CA PRO A 314 -3.51 15.99 7.55
C PRO A 314 -3.11 14.78 6.73
N ASP A 315 -2.40 13.84 7.38
CA ASP A 315 -1.78 12.69 6.74
C ASP A 315 -2.16 11.37 7.41
N ILE A 316 -1.90 10.28 6.71
CA ILE A 316 -2.11 8.92 7.21
C ILE A 316 -1.18 8.69 8.41
N THR A 317 -1.74 8.19 9.51
CA THR A 317 -0.95 7.79 10.67
C THR A 317 -0.12 6.54 10.31
N PRO A 318 1.21 6.56 10.48
CA PRO A 318 2.05 5.40 10.22
C PRO A 318 1.62 4.18 11.04
N GLU A 319 1.53 3.02 10.40
CA GLU A 319 1.13 1.78 11.10
C GLU A 319 2.07 1.40 12.23
N ILE A 320 3.36 1.72 12.15
CA ILE A 320 4.32 1.48 13.22
C ILE A 320 3.96 2.14 14.55
N LEU A 321 3.13 3.20 14.52
CA LEU A 321 2.67 3.91 15.71
C LEU A 321 1.39 3.33 16.33
N THR A 322 0.68 2.44 15.64
CA THR A 322 -0.68 2.01 16.02
C THR A 322 -0.93 0.51 15.94
N ALA A 323 -0.15 -0.23 15.14
CA ALA A 323 -0.32 -1.67 14.92
C ALA A 323 0.29 -2.53 16.04
N ASP A 324 -0.05 -3.82 16.04
CA ASP A 324 0.69 -4.84 16.80
C ASP A 324 2.08 -5.02 16.17
N LEU A 325 3.12 -4.81 16.95
CA LEU A 325 4.49 -4.83 16.49
C LEU A 325 5.21 -6.17 16.71
N THR A 326 4.50 -7.21 17.15
CA THR A 326 5.11 -8.53 17.46
C THR A 326 5.82 -9.11 16.22
N SER A 327 5.17 -9.11 15.07
CA SER A 327 5.76 -9.60 13.81
C SER A 327 6.90 -8.72 13.32
N ALA A 328 6.74 -7.40 13.37
CA ALA A 328 7.76 -6.44 12.99
C ALA A 328 9.01 -6.56 13.85
N LEU A 329 8.84 -6.64 15.17
CA LEU A 329 9.95 -6.80 16.11
C LEU A 329 10.68 -8.13 15.89
N LEU A 330 9.97 -9.22 15.62
CA LEU A 330 10.59 -10.50 15.27
C LEU A 330 11.47 -10.36 14.01
N THR A 331 10.96 -9.70 12.97
CA THR A 331 11.71 -9.40 11.74
C THR A 331 12.95 -8.56 12.03
N MET A 332 12.82 -7.50 12.81
CA MET A 332 13.95 -6.63 13.20
C MET A 332 15.03 -7.40 13.98
N LYS A 333 14.61 -8.25 14.93
CA LYS A 333 15.55 -9.09 15.70
C LYS A 333 16.20 -10.18 14.85
N ALA A 334 15.49 -10.71 13.86
CA ALA A 334 16.04 -11.67 12.91
C ALA A 334 17.03 -11.00 11.94
N TRP A 335 16.76 -9.76 11.56
CA TRP A 335 17.69 -8.95 10.76
C TRP A 335 18.97 -8.64 11.51
N GLY A 336 18.88 -8.33 12.82
CA GLY A 336 20.01 -8.23 13.73
C GLY A 336 20.69 -6.87 13.77
N SER A 337 20.15 -5.84 13.09
CA SER A 337 20.62 -4.48 13.24
C SER A 337 20.06 -3.84 14.51
N PRO A 338 20.88 -3.27 15.39
CA PRO A 338 20.41 -2.57 16.58
C PRO A 338 19.77 -1.22 16.27
N ASP A 339 20.21 -0.55 15.19
CA ASP A 339 19.85 0.82 14.83
C ASP A 339 19.26 0.86 13.41
N LEU A 340 18.24 0.04 13.17
CA LEU A 340 17.56 0.01 11.88
C LEU A 340 16.98 1.40 11.55
N PRO A 341 17.31 2.00 10.39
CA PRO A 341 16.91 3.36 10.04
C PRO A 341 15.43 3.45 9.68
N LEU A 342 14.58 3.35 10.70
CA LEU A 342 13.14 3.51 10.57
C LEU A 342 12.80 4.99 10.34
N ILE A 343 11.82 5.27 9.48
CA ILE A 343 11.38 6.65 9.22
C ILE A 343 10.63 7.27 10.40
N ASP A 344 9.93 6.46 11.17
CA ASP A 344 9.35 6.79 12.48
C ASP A 344 9.64 5.65 13.46
N GLU A 345 10.00 6.02 14.68
CA GLU A 345 10.30 5.05 15.74
C GLU A 345 9.01 4.53 16.40
N PRO A 346 8.93 3.24 16.73
CA PRO A 346 7.83 2.71 17.52
C PRO A 346 7.80 3.36 18.91
N LYS A 347 6.62 3.70 19.41
CA LYS A 347 6.46 4.36 20.71
C LYS A 347 6.74 3.42 21.88
N ASP A 348 6.36 2.16 21.75
CA ASP A 348 6.49 1.14 22.80
C ASP A 348 6.58 -0.25 22.18
N LEU A 349 7.61 -0.99 22.56
CA LEU A 349 7.85 -2.36 22.11
C LEU A 349 7.63 -3.39 23.23
N THR A 350 7.33 -2.97 24.45
CA THR A 350 7.28 -3.81 25.66
C THR A 350 6.39 -5.02 25.49
N GLU A 351 5.23 -4.83 24.88
CA GLU A 351 4.29 -5.94 24.70
C GLU A 351 4.74 -6.86 23.55
N ALA A 352 5.27 -6.32 22.47
CA ALA A 352 5.84 -7.13 21.39
C ALA A 352 7.00 -8.00 21.90
N GLU A 353 7.85 -7.43 22.77
CA GLU A 353 8.93 -8.17 23.46
C GLU A 353 8.37 -9.28 24.36
N THR A 354 7.38 -8.95 25.18
CA THR A 354 6.70 -9.93 26.04
C THR A 354 6.07 -11.07 25.23
N ASN A 355 5.39 -10.76 24.15
CA ASN A 355 4.79 -11.75 23.25
C ASN A 355 5.84 -12.68 22.63
N LEU A 356 6.96 -12.14 22.15
CA LEU A 356 8.04 -12.93 21.57
C LEU A 356 8.72 -13.82 22.60
N GLU A 357 8.88 -13.36 23.82
CA GLU A 357 9.47 -14.14 24.90
C GLU A 357 8.53 -15.28 25.35
N GLN A 358 7.23 -15.01 25.48
CA GLN A 358 6.21 -16.04 25.74
C GLN A 358 6.12 -17.11 24.67
N LEU A 359 6.33 -16.74 23.41
CA LEU A 359 6.42 -17.66 22.26
C LEU A 359 7.75 -18.43 22.21
N GLY A 360 8.72 -18.10 23.05
CA GLY A 360 10.08 -18.69 22.98
C GLY A 360 10.88 -18.20 21.76
N ALA A 361 10.39 -17.19 21.04
CA ALA A 361 11.08 -16.61 19.90
C ALA A 361 12.28 -15.75 20.32
N THR A 362 12.23 -15.20 21.53
CA THR A 362 13.34 -14.47 22.15
C THR A 362 13.60 -15.00 23.57
N ARG A 363 14.80 -14.75 24.06
CA ARG A 363 15.23 -14.98 25.45
C ARG A 363 16.15 -13.86 25.89
N ASN A 364 15.79 -13.15 26.96
CA ASN A 364 16.51 -11.97 27.43
C ASN A 364 16.78 -10.96 26.29
N GLY A 365 15.76 -10.67 25.50
CA GLY A 365 15.81 -9.73 24.38
C GLY A 365 16.50 -10.25 23.11
N THR A 366 17.18 -11.40 23.16
CA THR A 366 17.91 -11.97 22.01
C THR A 366 17.06 -13.02 21.27
N ILE A 367 17.12 -13.03 19.96
CA ILE A 367 16.39 -14.00 19.12
C ILE A 367 16.96 -15.41 19.33
N THR A 368 16.08 -16.41 19.47
CA THR A 368 16.42 -17.82 19.57
C THR A 368 16.47 -18.48 18.19
N ASP A 369 17.01 -19.70 18.08
CA ASP A 369 16.95 -20.47 16.83
C ASP A 369 15.51 -20.80 16.43
N PHE A 370 14.62 -21.00 17.40
CA PHE A 370 13.17 -21.09 17.17
C PHE A 370 12.62 -19.78 16.60
N GLY A 371 13.01 -18.66 17.17
CA GLY A 371 12.64 -17.33 16.69
C GLY A 371 13.09 -17.06 15.24
N LYS A 372 14.30 -17.49 14.87
CA LYS A 372 14.80 -17.40 13.49
C LYS A 372 13.95 -18.25 12.52
N LYS A 373 13.61 -19.46 12.91
CA LYS A 373 12.71 -20.32 12.12
C LYS A 373 11.33 -19.65 11.97
N LEU A 374 10.81 -19.12 13.06
CA LEU A 374 9.52 -18.45 13.10
C LEU A 374 9.50 -17.21 12.19
N ALA A 375 10.57 -16.39 12.21
CA ALA A 375 10.70 -15.21 11.35
C ALA A 375 10.74 -15.56 9.85
N SER A 376 11.17 -16.76 9.49
CA SER A 376 11.20 -17.23 8.10
C SER A 376 9.84 -17.67 7.55
N LEU A 377 8.83 -17.82 8.40
CA LEU A 377 7.49 -18.20 8.00
C LEU A 377 6.67 -16.96 7.58
N PRO A 378 5.90 -17.04 6.49
CA PRO A 378 5.02 -15.94 6.05
C PRO A 378 3.70 -15.93 6.85
N LEU A 379 3.79 -16.01 8.18
CA LEU A 379 2.67 -16.14 9.10
C LEU A 379 2.82 -15.18 10.29
N ASP A 380 1.72 -14.83 10.91
CA ASP A 380 1.75 -14.22 12.24
C ASP A 380 2.55 -15.11 13.20
N PRO A 381 3.42 -14.56 14.06
CA PRO A 381 4.28 -15.34 14.96
C PRO A 381 3.53 -16.34 15.83
N ARG A 382 2.33 -15.99 16.31
CA ARG A 382 1.50 -16.89 17.13
C ARG A 382 1.01 -18.10 16.33
N LEU A 383 0.57 -17.87 15.09
CA LEU A 383 0.15 -18.95 14.18
C LEU A 383 1.34 -19.79 13.73
N GLY A 384 2.47 -19.14 13.45
CA GLY A 384 3.72 -19.82 13.08
C GLY A 384 4.23 -20.72 14.20
N ALA A 385 4.20 -20.26 15.44
CA ALA A 385 4.59 -21.04 16.62
C ALA A 385 3.71 -22.29 16.78
N ALA A 386 2.37 -22.11 16.72
CA ALA A 386 1.44 -23.24 16.78
C ALA A 386 1.70 -24.26 15.66
N LEU A 387 1.97 -23.80 14.44
CA LEU A 387 2.28 -24.67 13.30
C LEU A 387 3.57 -25.48 13.53
N LEU A 388 4.63 -24.83 14.05
CA LEU A 388 5.91 -25.47 14.32
C LEU A 388 5.84 -26.47 15.49
N GLU A 389 5.01 -26.21 16.47
CA GLU A 389 4.79 -27.13 17.61
C GLU A 389 3.92 -28.35 17.24
N TRP A 390 2.92 -28.18 16.36
CA TRP A 390 2.01 -29.26 15.96
C TRP A 390 2.52 -30.06 14.76
N GLY A 391 3.49 -29.56 14.04
CA GLY A 391 4.09 -30.20 12.87
C GLY A 391 5.41 -30.95 13.17
N ALA A 392 5.78 -31.04 14.47
CA ALA A 392 7.00 -31.73 14.92
C ALA A 392 6.76 -33.20 15.26
#